data_dd8a4840f9b82145cb640b0e3c55e41e
#
_entry.id   dd8a4840f9b82145cb640b0e3c55e41e
#
_cell.length_a   1.000
_cell.length_b   1.000
_cell.length_c   1.000
_cell.angle_alpha   90.00
_cell.angle_beta   90.00
_cell.angle_gamma   90.00
#
_symmetry.space_group_name_H-M   'P 1'
#
loop_
_entity.id
_entity.type
_entity.pdbx_description
1 polymer ?
#
loop_
_entity_poly.entity_id
_entity_poly.type
_entity_poly.pdbx_seq_one_letter_code
_entity_poly.pdbx_strand_id
1 'polypeptide(L)'
;MLFRSNEKAELFRGVMLMEHAQMSADDGLVMQLHPGSLRNYSTAIFDKYGPDRGYDIPVKTEFTRNLQPLLNRFGFAEKFRLALFTLDESTYSRELAPLAGSYPSIKLGPPWWFHDSLNGMRRWRDATLETAGYLNTLGFIDDTRAFLSIPVRHDVARRFDAGYLADLVLSHRINESDAFYIAEQVAYHLSKEFFRL
;
A
#
# COMPACT_ATOMS: atom_id res chain seq x y z
N MET A 1 20.20 11.71 16.29
CA MET A 1 19.61 12.51 17.39
C MET A 1 19.00 11.55 18.40
N LEU A 2 19.51 11.55 19.64
CA LEU A 2 18.97 10.68 20.70
C LEU A 2 17.85 11.42 21.42
N PHE A 3 16.64 10.91 21.31
CA PHE A 3 15.51 11.44 22.08
C PHE A 3 15.64 11.00 23.57
N ARG A 4 15.36 11.94 24.48
CA ARG A 4 15.45 11.67 25.92
C ARG A 4 14.31 10.80 26.46
N SER A 5 13.22 10.58 25.67
CA SER A 5 12.10 9.72 26.02
C SER A 5 11.39 9.22 24.75
N ASN A 6 10.69 8.08 24.86
CA ASN A 6 9.85 7.55 23.78
C ASN A 6 8.72 8.52 23.41
N GLU A 7 8.12 9.19 24.37
CA GLU A 7 7.07 10.19 24.15
C GLU A 7 7.52 11.33 23.24
N LYS A 8 8.73 11.85 23.45
CA LYS A 8 9.30 12.91 22.57
C LYS A 8 9.61 12.39 21.19
N ALA A 9 10.01 11.13 21.06
CA ALA A 9 10.22 10.51 19.76
C ALA A 9 8.91 10.34 18.98
N GLU A 10 7.83 9.94 19.66
CA GLU A 10 6.49 9.84 19.05
C GLU A 10 5.95 11.21 18.62
N LEU A 11 6.06 12.22 19.50
CA LEU A 11 5.66 13.58 19.14
C LEU A 11 6.42 14.09 17.91
N PHE A 12 7.72 13.87 17.87
CA PHE A 12 8.54 14.27 16.71
C PHE A 12 8.10 13.55 15.43
N ARG A 13 7.85 12.23 15.47
CA ARG A 13 7.33 11.48 14.30
C ARG A 13 5.99 12.03 13.83
N GLY A 14 5.08 12.31 14.77
CA GLY A 14 3.77 12.90 14.45
C GLY A 14 3.91 14.26 13.76
N VAL A 15 4.75 15.14 14.31
CA VAL A 15 5.02 16.46 13.68
C VAL A 15 5.62 16.29 12.28
N MET A 16 6.63 15.43 12.10
CA MET A 16 7.24 15.19 10.80
C MET A 16 6.24 14.61 9.78
N LEU A 17 5.34 13.72 10.19
CA LEU A 17 4.28 13.22 9.31
C LEU A 17 3.36 14.35 8.83
N MET A 18 2.97 15.25 9.73
CA MET A 18 2.13 16.40 9.39
C MET A 18 2.82 17.38 8.45
N GLU A 19 4.11 17.65 8.68
CA GLU A 19 4.92 18.50 7.79
C GLU A 19 5.08 17.89 6.39
N HIS A 20 5.38 16.59 6.30
CA HIS A 20 5.43 15.89 5.01
C HIS A 20 4.07 15.91 4.29
N ALA A 21 2.96 15.75 5.02
CA ALA A 21 1.63 15.84 4.41
C ALA A 21 1.33 17.26 3.90
N GLN A 22 1.75 18.31 4.64
CA GLN A 22 1.64 19.68 4.19
C GLN A 22 2.44 19.92 2.90
N MET A 23 3.71 19.50 2.86
CA MET A 23 4.57 19.61 1.68
C MET A 23 3.93 18.89 0.48
N SER A 24 3.45 17.64 0.67
CA SER A 24 2.74 16.89 -0.36
C SER A 24 1.50 17.61 -0.89
N ALA A 25 0.73 18.26 -0.01
CA ALA A 25 -0.44 19.05 -0.41
C ALA A 25 -0.05 20.32 -1.18
N ASP A 26 1.07 20.95 -0.84
CA ASP A 26 1.53 22.20 -1.45
C ASP A 26 2.13 21.97 -2.85
N ASP A 27 3.02 21.00 -3.00
CA ASP A 27 3.72 20.72 -4.27
C ASP A 27 3.02 19.63 -5.11
N GLY A 28 2.06 18.92 -4.50
CA GLY A 28 1.23 17.93 -5.19
C GLY A 28 1.94 16.59 -5.44
N LEU A 29 3.07 16.34 -4.81
CA LEU A 29 3.72 15.03 -4.85
C LEU A 29 2.98 14.03 -3.97
N VAL A 30 3.03 12.75 -4.36
CA VAL A 30 2.36 11.69 -3.60
C VAL A 30 3.17 11.33 -2.36
N MET A 31 2.54 11.42 -1.19
CA MET A 31 3.10 10.90 0.05
C MET A 31 2.92 9.38 0.09
N GLN A 32 3.98 8.65 0.45
CA GLN A 32 3.92 7.20 0.60
C GLN A 32 4.34 6.78 2.00
N LEU A 33 3.59 5.86 2.61
CA LEU A 33 3.91 5.28 3.91
C LEU A 33 4.06 3.77 3.78
N HIS A 34 5.20 3.26 4.26
CA HIS A 34 5.59 1.84 4.19
C HIS A 34 5.95 1.26 5.57
N PRO A 35 5.09 1.34 6.60
CA PRO A 35 5.38 0.75 7.90
C PRO A 35 5.10 -0.75 7.89
N GLY A 36 5.51 -1.43 8.96
CA GLY A 36 5.12 -2.82 9.22
C GLY A 36 6.22 -3.85 9.02
N SER A 37 7.48 -3.42 8.99
CA SER A 37 8.64 -4.34 8.90
C SER A 37 9.64 -4.09 10.02
N LEU A 38 9.97 -5.14 10.77
CA LEU A 38 11.15 -5.18 11.63
C LEU A 38 12.32 -5.73 10.81
N ARG A 39 13.17 -4.81 10.36
CA ARG A 39 14.28 -5.14 9.48
C ARG A 39 15.45 -5.77 10.21
N ASN A 40 16.19 -6.63 9.49
CA ASN A 40 17.43 -7.24 9.98
C ASN A 40 17.24 -7.99 11.32
N TYR A 41 16.18 -8.77 11.45
CA TYR A 41 15.79 -9.43 12.69
C TYR A 41 16.87 -10.34 13.28
N SER A 42 17.67 -11.00 12.42
CA SER A 42 18.78 -11.87 12.86
C SER A 42 20.06 -11.07 13.06
N THR A 43 20.47 -10.87 14.31
CA THR A 43 21.75 -10.22 14.64
C THR A 43 22.95 -10.98 14.07
N ALA A 44 22.94 -12.30 14.12
CA ALA A 44 24.02 -13.12 13.57
C ALA A 44 24.24 -12.91 12.05
N ILE A 45 23.15 -12.75 11.30
CA ILE A 45 23.24 -12.47 9.86
C ILE A 45 23.65 -11.02 9.62
N PHE A 46 23.09 -10.09 10.39
CA PHE A 46 23.46 -8.68 10.30
C PHE A 46 24.93 -8.44 10.60
N ASP A 47 25.47 -9.03 11.67
CA ASP A 47 26.87 -8.87 12.07
C ASP A 47 27.84 -9.47 11.03
N LYS A 48 27.44 -10.57 10.38
CA LYS A 48 28.30 -11.26 9.40
C LYS A 48 28.24 -10.65 8.00
N TYR A 49 27.06 -10.22 7.55
CA TYR A 49 26.81 -9.86 6.16
C TYR A 49 26.31 -8.43 5.94
N GLY A 50 26.04 -7.67 7.01
CA GLY A 50 25.49 -6.33 6.95
C GLY A 50 23.97 -6.29 6.73
N PRO A 51 23.41 -5.09 6.49
CA PRO A 51 21.98 -4.89 6.32
C PRO A 51 21.44 -5.49 5.01
N ASP A 52 20.12 -5.62 4.93
CA ASP A 52 19.39 -6.01 3.72
C ASP A 52 19.79 -7.40 3.17
N ARG A 53 19.94 -8.36 4.06
CA ARG A 53 20.25 -9.78 3.74
C ARG A 53 19.06 -10.71 4.00
N GLY A 54 17.84 -10.19 3.93
CA GLY A 54 16.65 -10.89 4.37
C GLY A 54 16.41 -10.72 5.87
N TYR A 55 15.63 -11.62 6.47
CA TYR A 55 15.25 -11.54 7.89
C TYR A 55 14.48 -10.28 8.25
N ASP A 56 13.68 -9.77 7.35
CA ASP A 56 12.68 -8.75 7.64
C ASP A 56 11.38 -9.45 8.02
N ILE A 57 10.84 -9.11 9.17
CA ILE A 57 9.65 -9.76 9.74
C ILE A 57 8.50 -8.76 9.80
N PRO A 58 7.30 -9.10 9.30
CA PRO A 58 6.13 -8.26 9.48
C PRO A 58 5.84 -8.01 10.95
N VAL A 59 5.50 -6.78 11.29
CA VAL A 59 5.09 -6.39 12.65
C VAL A 59 3.74 -5.70 12.60
N LYS A 60 3.00 -5.80 13.69
CA LYS A 60 1.70 -5.15 13.85
C LYS A 60 1.80 -3.65 13.59
N THR A 61 0.89 -3.14 12.77
CA THR A 61 0.74 -1.72 12.49
C THR A 61 -0.61 -1.20 12.99
N GLU A 62 -0.70 0.11 13.19
CA GLU A 62 -1.91 0.81 13.57
C GLU A 62 -2.04 2.09 12.74
N PHE A 63 -3.07 2.17 11.94
CA PHE A 63 -3.32 3.29 11.03
C PHE A 63 -4.49 4.16 11.48
N THR A 64 -5.53 3.54 12.04
CA THR A 64 -6.80 4.23 12.32
C THR A 64 -6.63 5.44 13.22
N ARG A 65 -5.96 5.27 14.35
CA ARG A 65 -5.73 6.37 15.31
C ARG A 65 -4.55 7.24 14.91
N ASN A 66 -3.50 6.61 14.40
CA ASN A 66 -2.27 7.33 14.08
C ASN A 66 -2.42 8.24 12.86
N LEU A 67 -3.27 7.90 11.88
CA LEU A 67 -3.55 8.76 10.73
C LEU A 67 -4.71 9.73 10.96
N GLN A 68 -5.50 9.57 12.02
CA GLN A 68 -6.69 10.41 12.25
C GLN A 68 -6.38 11.92 12.23
N PRO A 69 -5.35 12.44 12.92
CA PRO A 69 -5.03 13.88 12.86
C PRO A 69 -4.65 14.35 11.45
N LEU A 70 -3.90 13.54 10.71
CA LEU A 70 -3.47 13.83 9.34
C LEU A 70 -4.68 13.84 8.40
N LEU A 71 -5.53 12.82 8.47
CA LEU A 71 -6.70 12.71 7.59
C LEU A 71 -7.78 13.74 7.90
N ASN A 72 -7.94 14.13 9.16
CA ASN A 72 -8.84 15.25 9.52
C ASN A 72 -8.40 16.58 8.88
N ARG A 73 -7.10 16.78 8.68
CA ARG A 73 -6.57 18.00 8.08
C ARG A 73 -6.46 17.93 6.56
N PHE A 74 -5.98 16.80 6.02
CA PHE A 74 -5.62 16.70 4.61
C PHE A 74 -6.47 15.69 3.81
N GLY A 75 -7.25 14.82 4.47
CA GLY A 75 -7.92 13.68 3.83
C GLY A 75 -8.86 14.06 2.68
N PHE A 76 -9.37 15.29 2.67
CA PHE A 76 -10.22 15.84 1.59
C PHE A 76 -9.56 16.99 0.82
N ALA A 77 -8.27 17.25 1.05
CA ALA A 77 -7.57 18.28 0.31
C ALA A 77 -7.31 17.82 -1.13
N GLU A 78 -7.68 18.66 -2.11
CA GLU A 78 -7.70 18.32 -3.54
C GLU A 78 -6.35 17.83 -4.08
N LYS A 79 -5.25 18.44 -3.62
CA LYS A 79 -3.91 18.07 -4.09
C LYS A 79 -3.25 16.96 -3.30
N PHE A 80 -3.70 16.68 -2.08
CA PHE A 80 -3.09 15.68 -1.22
C PHE A 80 -3.40 14.26 -1.70
N ARG A 81 -2.37 13.43 -1.80
CA ARG A 81 -2.48 12.02 -2.17
C ARG A 81 -1.59 11.16 -1.27
N LEU A 82 -2.17 10.13 -0.71
CA LEU A 82 -1.51 9.24 0.25
C LEU A 82 -1.60 7.78 -0.22
N ALA A 83 -0.45 7.20 -0.55
CA ALA A 83 -0.33 5.78 -0.82
C ALA A 83 0.05 5.03 0.47
N LEU A 84 -0.75 4.03 0.85
CA LEU A 84 -0.52 3.23 2.05
C LEU A 84 -0.10 1.81 1.68
N PHE A 85 1.03 1.40 2.23
CA PHE A 85 1.60 0.06 2.08
C PHE A 85 1.91 -0.52 3.46
N THR A 86 1.77 -1.82 3.65
CA THR A 86 2.23 -2.51 4.85
C THR A 86 2.45 -3.99 4.60
N LEU A 87 3.30 -4.62 5.41
CA LEU A 87 3.43 -6.08 5.49
C LEU A 87 2.49 -6.72 6.52
N ASP A 88 1.80 -5.90 7.33
CA ASP A 88 0.81 -6.39 8.28
C ASP A 88 -0.50 -6.72 7.57
N GLU A 89 -0.64 -7.98 7.14
CA GLU A 89 -1.83 -8.47 6.43
C GLU A 89 -3.13 -8.24 7.21
N SER A 90 -3.06 -8.29 8.55
CA SER A 90 -4.24 -8.18 9.41
C SER A 90 -4.89 -6.79 9.41
N THR A 91 -4.16 -5.75 9.02
CA THR A 91 -4.69 -4.38 8.97
C THR A 91 -5.44 -4.05 7.69
N TYR A 92 -5.28 -4.82 6.62
CA TYR A 92 -5.91 -4.49 5.34
C TYR A 92 -7.43 -4.44 5.43
N SER A 93 -8.08 -5.48 5.93
CA SER A 93 -9.54 -5.51 6.05
C SER A 93 -10.05 -4.64 7.20
N ARG A 94 -9.32 -4.60 8.33
CA ARG A 94 -9.75 -3.89 9.53
C ARG A 94 -9.60 -2.38 9.45
N GLU A 95 -8.54 -1.89 8.83
CA GLU A 95 -8.17 -0.48 8.88
C GLU A 95 -8.00 0.16 7.51
N LEU A 96 -7.16 -0.42 6.65
CA LEU A 96 -6.74 0.21 5.41
C LEU A 96 -7.87 0.27 4.37
N ALA A 97 -8.61 -0.81 4.19
CA ALA A 97 -9.72 -0.82 3.24
C ALA A 97 -10.84 0.15 3.64
N PRO A 98 -11.30 0.20 4.91
CA PRO A 98 -12.23 1.24 5.36
C PRO A 98 -11.71 2.67 5.18
N LEU A 99 -10.43 2.93 5.45
CA LEU A 99 -9.83 4.25 5.25
C LEU A 99 -9.81 4.63 3.77
N ALA A 100 -9.40 3.73 2.88
CA ALA A 100 -9.38 4.00 1.44
C ALA A 100 -10.79 4.13 0.84
N GLY A 101 -11.78 3.43 1.38
CA GLY A 101 -13.18 3.59 0.99
C GLY A 101 -13.82 4.89 1.48
N SER A 102 -13.23 5.54 2.50
CA SER A 102 -13.78 6.74 3.13
C SER A 102 -13.09 8.04 2.71
N TYR A 103 -11.79 7.98 2.36
CA TYR A 103 -11.01 9.18 2.03
C TYR A 103 -10.54 9.16 0.57
N PRO A 104 -10.92 10.14 -0.26
CA PRO A 104 -10.55 10.18 -1.67
C PRO A 104 -9.04 10.36 -1.90
N SER A 105 -8.33 10.89 -0.92
CA SER A 105 -6.87 11.06 -0.97
C SER A 105 -6.09 9.76 -0.80
N ILE A 106 -6.72 8.67 -0.34
CA ILE A 106 -6.03 7.42 -0.02
C ILE A 106 -6.15 6.41 -1.17
N LYS A 107 -5.03 5.80 -1.53
CA LYS A 107 -4.98 4.58 -2.34
C LYS A 107 -4.15 3.52 -1.63
N LEU A 108 -4.60 2.26 -1.74
CA LEU A 108 -3.85 1.13 -1.19
C LEU A 108 -2.84 0.64 -2.20
N GLY A 109 -1.58 0.63 -1.80
CA GLY A 109 -0.54 -0.08 -2.51
C GLY A 109 -0.62 -1.59 -2.25
N PRO A 110 -0.20 -2.43 -3.21
CA PRO A 110 -0.14 -3.86 -2.98
C PRO A 110 0.92 -4.16 -1.91
N PRO A 111 0.69 -5.15 -1.04
CA PRO A 111 1.74 -5.63 -0.16
C PRO A 111 2.87 -6.20 -1.00
N TRP A 112 4.10 -5.97 -0.54
CA TRP A 112 5.29 -6.48 -1.24
C TRP A 112 5.81 -7.75 -0.57
N TRP A 113 6.82 -8.40 -1.13
CA TRP A 113 7.51 -9.64 -0.69
C TRP A 113 6.62 -10.80 -0.27
N PHE A 114 6.01 -10.71 0.92
CA PHE A 114 5.26 -11.81 1.53
C PHE A 114 3.93 -12.09 0.84
N HIS A 115 3.46 -11.18 0.00
CA HIS A 115 2.20 -11.29 -0.72
C HIS A 115 2.36 -11.36 -2.25
N ASP A 116 3.60 -11.48 -2.74
CA ASP A 116 3.87 -11.62 -4.18
C ASP A 116 3.56 -13.01 -4.74
N SER A 117 3.11 -13.94 -3.91
CA SER A 117 2.56 -15.22 -4.36
C SER A 117 1.10 -15.07 -4.83
N LEU A 118 0.64 -15.93 -5.73
CA LEU A 118 -0.75 -15.92 -6.20
C LEU A 118 -1.75 -16.00 -5.04
N ASN A 119 -1.47 -16.81 -4.02
CA ASN A 119 -2.32 -16.91 -2.82
C ASN A 119 -2.27 -15.63 -1.97
N GLY A 120 -1.11 -14.99 -1.86
CA GLY A 120 -0.95 -13.71 -1.17
C GLY A 120 -1.73 -12.59 -1.86
N MET A 121 -1.63 -12.50 -3.19
CA MET A 121 -2.40 -11.55 -4.00
C MET A 121 -3.91 -11.76 -3.84
N ARG A 122 -4.37 -13.03 -3.82
CA ARG A 122 -5.80 -13.35 -3.60
C ARG A 122 -6.27 -12.90 -2.23
N ARG A 123 -5.55 -13.24 -1.16
CA ARG A 123 -5.92 -12.80 0.20
C ARG A 123 -5.99 -11.28 0.31
N TRP A 124 -5.05 -10.57 -0.32
CA TRP A 124 -5.07 -9.12 -0.33
C TRP A 124 -6.30 -8.55 -1.06
N ARG A 125 -6.65 -9.09 -2.24
CA ARG A 125 -7.87 -8.69 -2.95
C ARG A 125 -9.12 -9.00 -2.13
N ASP A 126 -9.22 -10.19 -1.56
CA ASP A 126 -10.35 -10.59 -0.70
C ASP A 126 -10.49 -9.68 0.52
N ALA A 127 -9.37 -9.25 1.13
CA ALA A 127 -9.36 -8.39 2.29
C ALA A 127 -9.72 -6.92 1.99
N THR A 128 -9.58 -6.46 0.75
CA THR A 128 -9.74 -5.04 0.41
C THR A 128 -10.95 -4.74 -0.47
N LEU A 129 -11.35 -5.68 -1.30
CA LEU A 129 -12.31 -5.44 -2.38
C LEU A 129 -13.66 -4.90 -1.91
N GLU A 130 -14.25 -5.49 -0.88
CA GLU A 130 -15.63 -5.14 -0.48
C GLU A 130 -15.73 -3.77 0.16
N THR A 131 -14.68 -3.29 0.79
CA THR A 131 -14.70 -2.03 1.53
C THR A 131 -13.99 -0.90 0.78
N ALA A 132 -12.84 -1.17 0.18
CA ALA A 132 -12.12 -0.18 -0.63
C ALA A 132 -12.58 -0.17 -2.10
N GLY A 133 -12.89 -1.33 -2.66
CA GLY A 133 -13.09 -1.51 -4.09
C GLY A 133 -11.76 -1.53 -4.89
N TYR A 134 -11.82 -1.98 -6.13
CA TYR A 134 -10.65 -2.03 -7.01
C TYR A 134 -10.02 -0.66 -7.26
N LEU A 135 -10.86 0.34 -7.50
CA LEU A 135 -10.41 1.67 -7.93
C LEU A 135 -9.74 2.50 -6.83
N ASN A 136 -9.85 2.07 -5.57
CA ASN A 136 -9.10 2.67 -4.45
C ASN A 136 -7.80 1.93 -4.14
N THR A 137 -7.30 1.12 -5.08
CA THR A 137 -5.96 0.52 -5.06
C THR A 137 -5.09 1.12 -6.15
N LEU A 138 -3.78 0.89 -6.08
CA LEU A 138 -2.82 1.40 -7.06
C LEU A 138 -2.50 0.40 -8.19
N GLY A 139 -3.18 -0.77 -8.21
CA GLY A 139 -2.72 -1.86 -9.06
C GLY A 139 -1.42 -2.48 -8.55
N PHE A 140 -0.70 -3.19 -9.41
CA PHE A 140 0.60 -3.76 -9.06
C PHE A 140 1.70 -2.71 -9.21
N ILE A 141 2.47 -2.51 -8.14
CA ILE A 141 3.66 -1.65 -8.12
C ILE A 141 4.85 -2.53 -7.77
N ASP A 142 5.83 -2.57 -8.65
CA ASP A 142 7.03 -3.38 -8.48
C ASP A 142 8.09 -2.62 -7.68
N ASP A 143 8.39 -3.10 -6.46
CA ASP A 143 9.49 -2.63 -5.64
C ASP A 143 10.65 -3.63 -5.72
N THR A 144 11.37 -3.66 -6.83
CA THR A 144 12.44 -4.61 -7.07
C THR A 144 13.78 -3.96 -7.33
N ARG A 145 14.86 -4.65 -6.93
CA ARG A 145 16.23 -4.33 -7.34
C ARG A 145 16.66 -5.10 -8.61
N ALA A 146 15.87 -6.10 -9.01
CA ALA A 146 16.16 -6.97 -10.13
C ALA A 146 15.41 -6.51 -11.39
N PHE A 147 15.93 -5.54 -12.11
CA PHE A 147 15.27 -4.95 -13.29
C PHE A 147 14.76 -5.99 -14.31
N LEU A 148 15.48 -7.08 -14.49
CA LEU A 148 15.08 -8.14 -15.43
C LEU A 148 13.82 -8.89 -14.97
N SER A 149 13.45 -8.85 -13.70
CA SER A 149 12.23 -9.46 -13.16
C SER A 149 10.97 -8.61 -13.36
N ILE A 150 11.10 -7.31 -13.61
CA ILE A 150 9.97 -6.38 -13.71
C ILE A 150 8.91 -6.85 -14.72
N PRO A 151 9.26 -7.17 -15.99
CA PRO A 151 8.25 -7.61 -16.96
C PRO A 151 7.50 -8.86 -16.53
N VAL A 152 8.21 -9.83 -15.96
CA VAL A 152 7.62 -11.09 -15.51
C VAL A 152 6.68 -10.88 -14.33
N ARG A 153 7.08 -10.08 -13.35
CA ARG A 153 6.26 -9.77 -12.18
C ARG A 153 4.98 -9.02 -12.57
N HIS A 154 5.08 -8.04 -13.46
CA HIS A 154 3.90 -7.35 -13.99
C HIS A 154 3.00 -8.28 -14.83
N ASP A 155 3.57 -9.22 -15.59
CA ASP A 155 2.77 -10.21 -16.31
C ASP A 155 2.02 -11.13 -15.37
N VAL A 156 2.66 -11.62 -14.31
CA VAL A 156 2.03 -12.45 -13.27
C VAL A 156 0.89 -11.69 -12.58
N ALA A 157 1.11 -10.43 -12.20
CA ALA A 157 0.10 -9.61 -11.55
C ALA A 157 -1.13 -9.36 -12.45
N ARG A 158 -0.91 -9.05 -13.74
CA ARG A 158 -2.02 -8.87 -14.70
C ARG A 158 -2.81 -10.15 -14.94
N ARG A 159 -2.14 -11.30 -15.05
CA ARG A 159 -2.82 -12.60 -15.18
C ARG A 159 -3.62 -12.93 -13.91
N PHE A 160 -3.06 -12.62 -12.76
CA PHE A 160 -3.75 -12.81 -11.50
C PHE A 160 -5.02 -11.93 -11.43
N ASP A 161 -4.91 -10.63 -11.69
CA ASP A 161 -6.06 -9.70 -11.64
C ASP A 161 -7.12 -10.10 -12.69
N ALA A 162 -6.74 -10.50 -13.90
CA ALA A 162 -7.67 -10.99 -14.92
C ALA A 162 -8.43 -12.23 -14.45
N GLY A 163 -7.73 -13.20 -13.85
CA GLY A 163 -8.38 -14.41 -13.31
C GLY A 163 -9.31 -14.09 -12.14
N TYR A 164 -8.90 -13.19 -11.24
CA TYR A 164 -9.72 -12.75 -10.12
C TYR A 164 -11.00 -12.03 -10.59
N LEU A 165 -10.88 -11.15 -11.57
CA LEU A 165 -12.04 -10.47 -12.19
C LEU A 165 -12.98 -11.44 -12.89
N ALA A 166 -12.43 -12.45 -13.59
CA ALA A 166 -13.24 -13.51 -14.19
C ALA A 166 -14.04 -14.31 -13.12
N ASP A 167 -13.44 -14.61 -11.97
CA ASP A 167 -14.15 -15.23 -10.84
C ASP A 167 -15.31 -14.36 -10.34
N LEU A 168 -15.14 -13.03 -10.30
CA LEU A 168 -16.20 -12.10 -9.91
C LEU A 168 -17.36 -12.07 -10.93
N VAL A 169 -17.05 -12.14 -12.22
CA VAL A 169 -18.07 -12.24 -13.29
C VAL A 169 -18.83 -13.55 -13.18
N LEU A 170 -18.12 -14.68 -13.06
CA LEU A 170 -18.73 -16.00 -12.94
C LEU A 170 -19.62 -16.14 -11.70
N SER A 171 -19.28 -15.44 -10.62
CA SER A 171 -20.08 -15.39 -9.39
C SER A 171 -21.18 -14.32 -9.41
N HIS A 172 -21.40 -13.63 -10.55
CA HIS A 172 -22.40 -12.57 -10.73
C HIS A 172 -22.22 -11.37 -9.78
N ARG A 173 -21.00 -11.08 -9.35
CA ARG A 173 -20.68 -9.93 -8.50
C ARG A 173 -20.42 -8.66 -9.30
N ILE A 174 -19.90 -8.79 -10.52
CA ILE A 174 -19.74 -7.69 -11.50
C ILE A 174 -20.14 -8.21 -12.90
N ASN A 175 -20.40 -7.31 -13.83
CA ASN A 175 -20.58 -7.68 -15.23
C ASN A 175 -19.26 -7.72 -15.99
N GLU A 176 -19.28 -8.29 -17.22
CA GLU A 176 -18.07 -8.47 -18.02
C GLU A 176 -17.46 -7.13 -18.45
N SER A 177 -18.28 -6.12 -18.80
CA SER A 177 -17.78 -4.79 -19.18
C SER A 177 -17.06 -4.08 -18.05
N ASP A 178 -17.56 -4.22 -16.81
CA ASP A 178 -16.88 -3.68 -15.62
C ASP A 178 -15.55 -4.40 -15.36
N ALA A 179 -15.51 -5.73 -15.59
CA ALA A 179 -14.26 -6.49 -15.43
C ALA A 179 -13.18 -6.01 -16.40
N PHE A 180 -13.50 -5.78 -17.67
CA PHE A 180 -12.55 -5.23 -18.64
C PHE A 180 -12.10 -3.82 -18.28
N TYR A 181 -13.04 -2.95 -17.91
CA TYR A 181 -12.71 -1.60 -17.44
C TYR A 181 -11.75 -1.62 -16.24
N ILE A 182 -12.06 -2.41 -15.22
CA ILE A 182 -11.22 -2.54 -14.02
C ILE A 182 -9.83 -3.09 -14.38
N ALA A 183 -9.75 -4.10 -15.24
CA ALA A 183 -8.48 -4.68 -15.67
C ALA A 183 -7.55 -3.63 -16.30
N GLU A 184 -8.09 -2.75 -17.15
CA GLU A 184 -7.35 -1.65 -17.76
C GLU A 184 -6.92 -0.62 -16.71
N GLN A 185 -7.83 -0.26 -15.80
CA GLN A 185 -7.54 0.70 -14.74
C GLN A 185 -6.38 0.22 -13.85
N VAL A 186 -6.43 -1.01 -13.33
CA VAL A 186 -5.39 -1.53 -12.43
C VAL A 186 -4.08 -1.81 -13.13
N ALA A 187 -4.11 -2.09 -14.44
CA ALA A 187 -2.88 -2.34 -15.20
C ALA A 187 -2.08 -1.07 -15.50
N TYR A 188 -2.74 0.10 -15.59
CA TYR A 188 -2.08 1.32 -16.07
C TYR A 188 -2.63 2.62 -15.47
N HIS A 189 -3.94 2.91 -15.65
CA HIS A 189 -4.49 4.25 -15.40
C HIS A 189 -4.43 4.67 -13.94
N LEU A 190 -4.76 3.78 -13.00
CA LEU A 190 -4.77 4.11 -11.57
C LEU A 190 -3.42 4.62 -11.07
N SER A 191 -2.34 3.92 -11.42
CA SER A 191 -0.99 4.33 -11.03
C SER A 191 -0.59 5.62 -11.74
N LYS A 192 -0.82 5.71 -13.06
CA LYS A 192 -0.46 6.90 -13.84
C LYS A 192 -1.12 8.17 -13.31
N GLU A 193 -2.44 8.13 -13.10
CA GLU A 193 -3.18 9.28 -12.60
C GLU A 193 -2.82 9.63 -11.15
N PHE A 194 -2.67 8.62 -10.31
CA PHE A 194 -2.38 8.86 -8.91
C PHE A 194 -1.01 9.50 -8.71
N PHE A 195 0.00 9.03 -9.43
CA PHE A 195 1.36 9.58 -9.39
C PHE A 195 1.56 10.78 -10.33
N ARG A 196 0.56 11.16 -11.12
CA ARG A 196 0.59 12.30 -12.06
C ARG A 196 1.70 12.17 -13.11
N LEU A 197 1.85 10.96 -13.68
CA LEU A 197 2.85 10.64 -14.71
C LEU A 197 2.34 10.87 -16.13
#